data_b00e61c206159d32734b9bf2e779495d
#
_entry.id   b00e61c206159d32734b9bf2e779495d
#
_cell.length_a   1.000
_cell.length_b   1.000
_cell.length_c   1.000
_cell.angle_alpha   90.00
_cell.angle_beta   90.00
_cell.angle_gamma   90.00
#
_symmetry.space_group_name_H-M   'P 1'
#
loop_
_entity.id
_entity.type
_entity.pdbx_description
1 polymer ?
#
loop_
_entity_poly.entity_id
_entity_poly.type
_entity_poly.pdbx_seq_one_letter_code
_entity_poly.pdbx_strand_id
1 'polypeptide(L)'
;MPKRALIMHPYDNVATAVEEIQAGEDVAVPTGATTITLQALEAIPFGFKIAIQAIPSGQIIRKYGETIGTANTEIRKGALVHIHNLEGTRARGDLAKRGAA
;
A
#
# COMPACT_ATOMS: atom_id res chain seq x y z
N MET A 1 3.12 21.83 -5.15
CA MET A 1 3.72 21.04 -4.06
C MET A 1 3.17 19.61 -4.13
N PRO A 2 4.02 18.62 -4.07
CA PRO A 2 3.51 17.24 -4.07
C PRO A 2 2.74 16.94 -2.80
N LYS A 3 1.80 16.07 -2.92
CA LYS A 3 1.10 15.53 -1.76
C LYS A 3 2.05 14.56 -1.03
N ARG A 4 1.70 14.17 0.17
CA ARG A 4 2.59 13.33 0.98
C ARG A 4 1.90 12.08 1.47
N ALA A 5 2.70 11.01 1.52
CA ALA A 5 2.33 9.77 2.16
C ALA A 5 3.54 9.28 2.93
N LEU A 6 3.32 8.51 3.97
CA LEU A 6 4.40 8.11 4.88
C LEU A 6 4.54 6.60 4.95
N ILE A 7 5.79 6.14 5.03
CA ILE A 7 6.11 4.78 5.44
C ILE A 7 6.85 4.88 6.79
N MET A 8 6.82 3.81 7.54
CA MET A 8 7.48 3.76 8.84
C MET A 8 8.57 2.69 8.88
N HIS A 9 8.74 1.96 7.80
CA HIS A 9 9.71 0.87 7.76
C HIS A 9 10.20 0.70 6.34
N PRO A 10 11.52 0.44 6.14
CA PRO A 10 12.08 0.36 4.79
C PRO A 10 11.49 -0.78 3.95
N TYR A 11 10.87 -1.77 4.55
CA TYR A 11 10.25 -2.87 3.80
C TYR A 11 8.80 -2.62 3.44
N ASP A 12 8.24 -1.48 3.81
CA ASP A 12 6.86 -1.17 3.43
C ASP A 12 6.76 -1.04 1.92
N ASN A 13 5.72 -1.62 1.34
CA ASN A 13 5.43 -1.45 -0.08
C ASN A 13 4.17 -0.63 -0.32
N VAL A 14 3.55 -0.15 0.76
CA VAL A 14 2.49 0.84 0.69
C VAL A 14 2.82 1.96 1.65
N ALA A 15 2.32 3.16 1.34
CA ALA A 15 2.45 4.32 2.20
C ALA A 15 1.04 4.78 2.59
N THR A 16 0.94 5.45 3.73
CA THR A 16 -0.34 5.98 4.20
C THR A 16 -0.43 7.45 3.82
N ALA A 17 -1.48 7.82 3.12
CA ALA A 17 -1.69 9.21 2.72
C ALA A 17 -1.98 10.05 3.96
N VAL A 18 -1.21 11.13 4.13
CA VAL A 18 -1.39 12.04 5.26
C VAL A 18 -2.18 13.28 4.86
N GLU A 19 -2.70 13.29 3.65
CA GLU A 19 -3.59 14.32 3.13
C GLU A 19 -4.34 13.71 1.96
N GLU A 20 -5.40 14.36 1.53
CA GLU A 20 -6.18 13.87 0.41
C GLU A 20 -5.39 14.03 -0.88
N ILE A 21 -5.33 12.99 -1.68
CA ILE A 21 -4.57 12.97 -2.93
C ILE A 21 -5.54 12.73 -4.07
N GLN A 22 -5.42 13.55 -5.13
CA GLN A 22 -6.26 13.38 -6.32
C GLN A 22 -5.52 12.57 -7.37
N ALA A 23 -6.28 11.94 -8.25
CA ALA A 23 -5.68 11.22 -9.38
C ALA A 23 -4.78 12.16 -10.19
N GLY A 24 -3.60 11.68 -10.54
CA GLY A 24 -2.65 12.44 -11.34
C GLY A 24 -1.72 13.33 -10.54
N GLU A 25 -1.94 13.49 -9.24
CA GLU A 25 -1.06 14.32 -8.42
C GLU A 25 0.23 13.59 -8.07
N ASP A 26 1.32 14.35 -7.97
CA ASP A 26 2.59 13.81 -7.50
C ASP A 26 2.52 13.58 -6.00
N VAL A 27 3.13 12.49 -5.56
CA VAL A 27 3.17 12.10 -4.15
C VAL A 27 4.61 11.90 -3.74
N ALA A 28 5.01 12.55 -2.66
CA ALA A 28 6.36 12.41 -2.10
C ALA A 28 6.28 11.49 -0.88
N VAL A 29 7.14 10.49 -0.86
CA VAL A 29 7.21 9.51 0.23
C VAL A 29 8.63 9.52 0.78
N PRO A 30 8.86 10.17 1.92
CA PRO A 30 10.18 10.14 2.55
C PRO A 30 10.53 8.73 3.01
N THR A 31 11.76 8.30 2.75
CA THR A 31 12.22 6.96 3.10
C THR A 31 13.45 6.98 3.99
N GLY A 32 13.61 8.05 4.78
CA GLY A 32 14.79 8.23 5.61
C GLY A 32 15.86 9.01 4.88
N ALA A 33 16.72 8.32 4.14
CA ALA A 33 17.83 8.97 3.45
C ALA A 33 17.41 9.66 2.16
N THR A 34 16.27 9.28 1.58
CA THR A 34 15.86 9.82 0.29
C THR A 34 14.33 9.97 0.27
N THR A 35 13.82 10.45 -0.85
CA THR A 35 12.37 10.60 -1.05
C THR A 35 11.98 9.92 -2.35
N ILE A 36 11.01 9.02 -2.27
CA ILE A 36 10.42 8.44 -3.47
C ILE A 36 9.34 9.41 -3.96
N THR A 37 9.34 9.70 -5.26
CA THR A 37 8.28 10.50 -5.87
C THR A 37 7.54 9.62 -6.86
N LEU A 38 6.23 9.61 -6.77
CA LEU A 38 5.40 8.83 -7.66
C LEU A 38 4.12 9.60 -7.99
N GLN A 39 3.37 9.12 -8.95
CA GLN A 39 2.13 9.77 -9.36
C GLN A 39 0.96 8.88 -8.94
N ALA A 40 -0.03 9.50 -8.31
CA ALA A 40 -1.26 8.78 -7.94
C ALA A 40 -2.04 8.43 -9.20
N LEU A 41 -2.41 7.17 -9.34
CA LEU A 41 -3.19 6.72 -10.49
C LEU A 41 -4.68 6.98 -10.29
N GLU A 42 -5.09 7.18 -9.05
CA GLU A 42 -6.49 7.39 -8.69
C GLU A 42 -6.52 8.18 -7.39
N ALA A 43 -7.69 8.61 -6.98
CA ALA A 43 -7.83 9.37 -5.74
C ALA A 43 -7.47 8.49 -4.55
N ILE A 44 -6.67 9.03 -3.63
CA ILE A 44 -6.27 8.33 -2.40
C ILE A 44 -6.74 9.21 -1.24
N PRO A 45 -7.83 8.84 -0.56
CA PRO A 45 -8.30 9.63 0.56
C PRO A 45 -7.31 9.65 1.73
N PHE A 46 -7.40 10.66 2.56
CA PHE A 46 -6.61 10.75 3.79
C PHE A 46 -6.73 9.45 4.58
N GLY A 47 -5.58 8.94 5.00
CA GLY A 47 -5.53 7.73 5.81
C GLY A 47 -5.55 6.43 5.02
N PHE A 48 -5.77 6.49 3.73
CA PHE A 48 -5.76 5.30 2.89
C PHE A 48 -4.34 5.01 2.40
N LYS A 49 -4.15 3.80 1.87
CA LYS A 49 -2.83 3.33 1.44
C LYS A 49 -2.65 3.51 -0.06
N ILE A 50 -1.44 3.90 -0.44
CA ILE A 50 -1.04 4.02 -1.83
C ILE A 50 0.15 3.08 -2.07
N ALA A 51 0.13 2.35 -3.18
CA ALA A 51 1.25 1.48 -3.53
C ALA A 51 2.45 2.31 -3.94
N ILE A 52 3.60 2.09 -3.31
CA ILE A 52 4.82 2.84 -3.64
C ILE A 52 5.68 2.08 -4.63
N GLN A 53 5.26 0.90 -5.01
CA GLN A 53 5.90 0.07 -6.03
C GLN A 53 4.85 -0.86 -6.60
N ALA A 54 5.15 -1.49 -7.72
CA ALA A 54 4.24 -2.49 -8.27
C ALA A 54 4.20 -3.69 -7.33
N ILE A 55 3.01 -4.20 -7.08
CA ILE A 55 2.79 -5.35 -6.20
C ILE A 55 2.08 -6.42 -7.01
N PRO A 56 2.78 -7.49 -7.40
CA PRO A 56 2.15 -8.57 -8.15
C PRO A 56 1.07 -9.29 -7.34
N SER A 57 0.12 -9.88 -8.03
CA SER A 57 -0.91 -10.69 -7.39
C SER A 57 -0.27 -11.78 -6.54
N GLY A 58 -0.78 -11.96 -5.34
CA GLY A 58 -0.26 -12.95 -4.38
C GLY A 58 0.89 -12.45 -3.51
N GLN A 59 1.43 -11.28 -3.82
CA GLN A 59 2.55 -10.73 -3.06
C GLN A 59 2.06 -10.19 -1.72
N ILE A 60 2.93 -10.30 -0.71
CA ILE A 60 2.64 -9.78 0.62
C ILE A 60 2.63 -8.25 0.58
N ILE A 61 1.67 -7.67 1.28
CA ILE A 61 1.58 -6.22 1.46
C ILE A 61 2.03 -5.90 2.89
N ARG A 62 3.00 -4.99 3.00
CA ARG A 62 3.58 -4.59 4.27
C ARG A 62 3.33 -3.12 4.55
N LYS A 63 2.88 -2.85 5.76
CA LYS A 63 2.65 -1.49 6.26
C LYS A 63 3.24 -1.41 7.65
N TYR A 64 4.08 -0.40 7.88
CA TYR A 64 4.75 -0.17 9.17
C TYR A 64 5.54 -1.40 9.61
N GLY A 65 6.18 -2.06 8.66
CA GLY A 65 7.02 -3.22 8.92
C GLY A 65 6.26 -4.51 9.13
N GLU A 66 4.94 -4.48 9.07
CA GLU A 66 4.11 -5.66 9.34
C GLU A 66 3.37 -6.10 8.10
N THR A 67 3.19 -7.40 7.97
CA THR A 67 2.37 -7.98 6.91
C THR A 67 0.91 -7.72 7.25
N ILE A 68 0.21 -6.98 6.39
CA ILE A 68 -1.20 -6.68 6.60
C ILE A 68 -2.11 -7.49 5.68
N GLY A 69 -1.54 -8.15 4.68
CA GLY A 69 -2.33 -8.97 3.77
C GLY A 69 -1.53 -9.34 2.55
N THR A 70 -2.23 -9.81 1.55
CA THR A 70 -1.66 -10.12 0.23
C THR A 70 -2.48 -9.42 -0.84
N ALA A 71 -1.83 -9.12 -1.96
CA ALA A 71 -2.52 -8.56 -3.12
C ALA A 71 -3.35 -9.67 -3.77
N ASN A 72 -4.64 -9.43 -3.95
CA ASN A 72 -5.50 -10.40 -4.62
C ASN A 72 -5.58 -10.16 -6.13
N THR A 73 -4.88 -9.14 -6.61
CA THR A 73 -4.74 -8.81 -8.02
C THR A 73 -3.45 -8.02 -8.16
N GLU A 74 -3.01 -7.82 -9.38
CA GLU A 74 -1.84 -6.97 -9.62
C GLU A 74 -2.17 -5.54 -9.21
N ILE A 75 -1.28 -4.91 -8.45
CA ILE A 75 -1.43 -3.53 -7.99
C ILE A 75 -0.32 -2.70 -8.61
N ARG A 76 -0.68 -1.64 -9.29
CA ARG A 76 0.29 -0.77 -9.94
C ARG A 76 0.80 0.27 -8.96
N LYS A 77 2.05 0.70 -9.16
CA LYS A 77 2.62 1.80 -8.41
C LYS A 77 1.72 3.04 -8.54
N GLY A 78 1.36 3.63 -7.40
CA GLY A 78 0.46 4.78 -7.39
C GLY A 78 -1.00 4.44 -7.24
N ALA A 79 -1.36 3.17 -7.20
CA ALA A 79 -2.76 2.75 -7.07
C ALA A 79 -3.19 2.76 -5.61
N LEU A 80 -4.48 2.96 -5.40
CA LEU A 80 -5.09 2.84 -4.08
C LEU A 80 -5.06 1.38 -3.65
N VAL A 81 -4.62 1.13 -2.42
CA VAL A 81 -4.62 -0.21 -1.84
C VAL A 81 -5.64 -0.24 -0.72
N HIS A 82 -6.68 -1.04 -0.91
CA HIS A 82 -7.77 -1.13 0.06
C HIS A 82 -8.42 -2.52 -0.08
N ILE A 83 -9.61 -2.68 0.49
CA ILE A 83 -10.26 -4.00 0.55
C ILE A 83 -10.50 -4.62 -0.82
N HIS A 84 -10.57 -3.81 -1.89
CA HIS A 84 -10.82 -4.35 -3.23
C HIS A 84 -9.63 -5.10 -3.82
N ASN A 85 -8.41 -4.78 -3.38
CA ASN A 85 -7.20 -5.43 -3.91
C ASN A 85 -6.26 -5.96 -2.83
N LEU A 86 -6.64 -5.85 -1.58
CA LEU A 86 -5.87 -6.36 -0.44
C LEU A 86 -6.73 -7.35 0.33
N GLU A 87 -6.19 -8.56 0.51
CA GLU A 87 -6.83 -9.59 1.34
C GLU A 87 -6.15 -9.61 2.69
N GLY A 88 -6.91 -9.38 3.75
CA GLY A 88 -6.32 -9.24 5.07
C GLY A 88 -5.64 -10.51 5.55
N THR A 89 -4.46 -10.33 6.16
CA THR A 89 -3.68 -11.43 6.66
C THR A 89 -4.44 -12.25 7.69
N ARG A 90 -5.17 -11.56 8.57
CA ARG A 90 -5.91 -12.24 9.62
C ARG A 90 -6.97 -13.16 9.05
N ALA A 91 -7.74 -12.69 8.08
CA ALA A 91 -8.76 -13.51 7.46
C ALA A 91 -8.15 -14.69 6.73
N ARG A 92 -7.05 -14.46 6.00
CA ARG A 92 -6.37 -15.55 5.31
C ARG A 92 -5.74 -16.52 6.29
N GLY A 93 -5.20 -16.00 7.40
CA GLY A 93 -4.65 -16.87 8.44
C GLY A 93 -5.69 -17.80 9.00
N ASP A 94 -6.88 -17.29 9.27
CA ASP A 94 -7.97 -18.10 9.78
C ASP A 94 -8.39 -19.17 8.76
N LEU A 95 -8.50 -18.79 7.51
CA LEU A 95 -8.86 -19.72 6.45
C LEU A 95 -7.78 -20.79 6.28
N ALA A 96 -6.52 -20.41 6.35
CA ALA A 96 -5.42 -21.35 6.23
C ALA A 96 -5.44 -22.34 7.37
N LYS A 97 -5.69 -21.88 8.58
CA LYS A 97 -5.77 -22.76 9.75
C LYS A 97 -6.91 -23.77 9.60
N ARG A 98 -8.07 -23.30 9.18
CA ARG A 98 -9.20 -24.20 8.97
C ARG A 98 -8.93 -25.19 7.84
N GLY A 99 -8.27 -24.72 6.80
CA GLY A 99 -7.89 -25.60 5.70
C GLY A 99 -6.84 -26.62 6.12
N ALA A 100 -5.94 -26.24 7.02
CA ALA A 100 -4.92 -27.15 7.52
C ALA A 100 -5.51 -28.16 8.50
N ALA A 101 -6.57 -27.79 9.16
CA ALA A 101 -7.25 -28.68 10.08
C ALA A 101 -8.15 -29.63 9.31
#